data_e06cefa71faf72e2b0a1344c76117b51
#
_entry.id   e06cefa71faf72e2b0a1344c76117b51
#
_cell.length_a   1.000
_cell.length_b   1.000
_cell.length_c   1.000
_cell.angle_alpha   90.00
_cell.angle_beta   90.00
_cell.angle_gamma   90.00
#
_symmetry.space_group_name_H-M   'P 1'
#
loop_
_entity.id
_entity.type
_entity.pdbx_description
1 polymer ?
#
loop_
_entity_poly.entity_id
_entity_poly.type
_entity_poly.pdbx_seq_one_letter_code
_entity_poly.pdbx_strand_id
1 'polypeptide(L)'
;KKVLISAPGKNEDLTMVMGVNQDMYDPAKHHIISNASCTTNCLAPFAKVLCDEFGIKRGMMTTIHSYTNDQKILDARHKDPRRARAAAMSIIPTTTGAAKAVAKVLPQLKGKLDGFALRVPTPDVSATDLVCELEKPATKEEINEAFRKAAAGELKGILGVSDVPLVSCDFSSDPRSSIVDADLTMVMDGNMVKVVSWYDNEWGYSERLIDMAAFEIGRAHV
;
A
#
# COMPACT_ATOMS: atom_id res chain seq x y z
N LYS A 1 -21.43 17.71 6.79
CA LYS A 1 -21.53 16.35 6.22
C LYS A 1 -20.20 16.00 5.58
N LYS A 2 -19.76 14.75 5.70
CA LYS A 2 -18.52 14.24 5.13
C LYS A 2 -18.84 13.13 4.13
N VAL A 3 -17.98 12.96 3.13
CA VAL A 3 -18.06 11.88 2.14
C VAL A 3 -16.73 11.13 2.17
N LEU A 4 -16.78 9.84 2.45
CA LEU A 4 -15.63 8.93 2.34
C LEU A 4 -15.71 8.20 1.00
N ILE A 5 -14.64 8.30 0.22
CA ILE A 5 -14.51 7.59 -1.05
C ILE A 5 -13.68 6.32 -0.82
N SER A 6 -14.31 5.15 -1.00
CA SER A 6 -13.66 3.84 -0.90
C SER A 6 -12.90 3.46 -2.19
N ALA A 7 -12.18 4.41 -2.76
CA ALA A 7 -11.39 4.26 -3.99
C ALA A 7 -10.42 5.45 -4.12
N PRO A 8 -9.42 5.38 -5.03
CA PRO A 8 -8.65 6.57 -5.41
C PRO A 8 -9.56 7.68 -5.92
N GLY A 9 -9.52 8.85 -5.24
CA GLY A 9 -10.35 10.00 -5.58
C GLY A 9 -9.82 10.81 -6.77
N LYS A 10 -10.72 11.59 -7.38
CA LYS A 10 -10.37 12.70 -8.27
C LYS A 10 -11.03 13.94 -7.73
N ASN A 11 -10.25 15.00 -7.53
CA ASN A 11 -10.72 16.28 -6.97
C ASN A 11 -11.27 16.14 -5.53
N GLU A 12 -10.82 15.16 -4.79
CA GLU A 12 -11.03 15.04 -3.35
C GLU A 12 -10.29 16.15 -2.60
N ASP A 13 -10.83 16.55 -1.44
CA ASP A 13 -10.18 17.56 -0.60
C ASP A 13 -8.91 16.99 0.05
N LEU A 14 -8.93 15.69 0.40
CA LEU A 14 -7.79 14.98 0.98
C LEU A 14 -7.79 13.51 0.54
N THR A 15 -6.62 13.01 0.15
CA THR A 15 -6.33 11.58 0.15
C THR A 15 -5.66 11.25 1.48
N MET A 16 -6.23 10.33 2.26
CA MET A 16 -5.76 9.99 3.59
C MET A 16 -5.46 8.49 3.69
N VAL A 17 -4.33 8.17 4.30
CA VAL A 17 -3.93 6.81 4.67
C VAL A 17 -3.66 6.80 6.17
N MET A 18 -4.41 5.97 6.89
CA MET A 18 -4.28 5.85 8.33
C MET A 18 -2.88 5.36 8.72
N GLY A 19 -2.31 5.97 9.76
CA GLY A 19 -0.92 5.75 10.19
C GLY A 19 0.11 6.58 9.42
N VAL A 20 -0.26 7.21 8.30
CA VAL A 20 0.70 7.92 7.43
C VAL A 20 0.49 9.43 7.45
N ASN A 21 -0.71 9.90 7.16
CA ASN A 21 -0.99 11.34 7.03
C ASN A 21 -2.34 11.79 7.59
N GLN A 22 -2.94 11.06 8.51
CA GLN A 22 -4.21 11.46 9.15
C GLN A 22 -4.11 12.82 9.87
N ASP A 23 -2.91 13.25 10.25
CA ASP A 23 -2.68 14.56 10.90
C ASP A 23 -2.87 15.74 9.93
N MET A 24 -2.90 15.48 8.62
CA MET A 24 -3.24 16.50 7.61
C MET A 24 -4.75 16.80 7.57
N TYR A 25 -5.59 16.01 8.24
CA TYR A 25 -7.03 16.20 8.22
C TYR A 25 -7.46 17.43 9.00
N ASP A 26 -8.14 18.34 8.33
CA ASP A 26 -8.78 19.54 8.89
C ASP A 26 -10.30 19.40 8.68
N PRO A 27 -11.09 19.18 9.76
CA PRO A 27 -12.54 18.99 9.65
C PRO A 27 -13.28 20.20 9.09
N ALA A 28 -12.70 21.40 9.17
CA ALA A 28 -13.32 22.61 8.62
C ALA A 28 -13.13 22.73 7.09
N LYS A 29 -12.10 22.10 6.53
CA LYS A 29 -11.75 22.22 5.11
C LYS A 29 -12.01 20.97 4.29
N HIS A 30 -11.79 19.79 4.89
CA HIS A 30 -11.84 18.53 4.16
C HIS A 30 -13.21 17.86 4.34
N HIS A 31 -14.00 17.85 3.28
CA HIS A 31 -15.38 17.30 3.27
C HIS A 31 -15.49 16.05 2.40
N ILE A 32 -14.62 15.91 1.40
CA ILE A 32 -14.55 14.76 0.49
C ILE A 32 -13.18 14.12 0.66
N ILE A 33 -13.13 12.95 1.27
CA ILE A 33 -11.87 12.29 1.65
C ILE A 33 -11.80 10.94 0.97
N SER A 34 -10.66 10.66 0.36
CA SER A 34 -10.38 9.37 -0.28
C SER A 34 -9.49 8.51 0.61
N ASN A 35 -9.88 7.25 0.81
CA ASN A 35 -9.04 6.22 1.45
C ASN A 35 -7.94 5.67 0.52
N ALA A 36 -7.64 6.35 -0.59
CA ALA A 36 -6.70 5.90 -1.61
C ALA A 36 -7.06 4.50 -2.18
N SER A 37 -6.07 3.72 -2.56
CA SER A 37 -6.23 2.31 -2.98
C SER A 37 -5.67 1.35 -1.94
N CYS A 38 -6.05 0.07 -2.04
CA CYS A 38 -5.49 -1.00 -1.20
C CYS A 38 -3.96 -1.09 -1.34
N THR A 39 -3.45 -0.99 -2.56
CA THR A 39 -2.00 -0.97 -2.83
C THR A 39 -1.32 0.26 -2.22
N THR A 40 -1.95 1.44 -2.26
CA THR A 40 -1.41 2.64 -1.60
C THR A 40 -1.39 2.47 -0.08
N ASN A 41 -2.43 1.86 0.50
CA ASN A 41 -2.49 1.55 1.92
C ASN A 41 -1.41 0.53 2.35
N CYS A 42 -1.05 -0.41 1.48
CA CYS A 42 0.09 -1.31 1.72
C CYS A 42 1.44 -0.59 1.59
N LEU A 43 1.65 0.13 0.48
CA LEU A 43 2.95 0.73 0.15
C LEU A 43 3.31 1.88 1.11
N ALA A 44 2.38 2.76 1.44
CA ALA A 44 2.66 4.00 2.16
C ALA A 44 3.22 3.77 3.58
N PRO A 45 2.70 2.85 4.42
CA PRO A 45 3.25 2.61 5.76
C PRO A 45 4.72 2.17 5.75
N PHE A 46 5.08 1.15 4.96
CA PHE A 46 6.47 0.69 4.97
C PHE A 46 7.40 1.66 4.20
N ALA A 47 6.91 2.35 3.17
CA ALA A 47 7.68 3.41 2.51
C ALA A 47 7.93 4.60 3.44
N LYS A 48 6.97 4.93 4.34
CA LYS A 48 7.16 5.93 5.38
C LYS A 48 8.33 5.56 6.30
N VAL A 49 8.36 4.34 6.82
CA VAL A 49 9.46 3.87 7.68
C VAL A 49 10.80 3.95 6.97
N LEU A 50 10.90 3.45 5.73
CA LEU A 50 12.14 3.55 4.95
C LEU A 50 12.57 5.00 4.72
N CYS A 51 11.61 5.88 4.44
CA CYS A 51 11.88 7.27 4.17
C CYS A 51 12.35 8.03 5.43
N ASP A 52 11.69 7.79 6.55
CA ASP A 52 11.97 8.50 7.80
C ASP A 52 13.30 8.05 8.43
N GLU A 53 13.63 6.76 8.39
CA GLU A 53 14.85 6.22 8.98
C GLU A 53 16.08 6.33 8.06
N PHE A 54 15.91 6.02 6.78
CA PHE A 54 17.03 5.86 5.85
C PHE A 54 17.01 6.86 4.67
N GLY A 55 15.87 7.51 4.40
CA GLY A 55 15.66 8.31 3.20
C GLY A 55 15.54 7.46 1.94
N ILE A 56 14.64 7.84 1.03
CA ILE A 56 14.50 7.20 -0.29
C ILE A 56 14.93 8.20 -1.36
N LYS A 57 15.92 7.85 -2.17
CA LYS A 57 16.33 8.62 -3.34
C LYS A 57 15.37 8.40 -4.51
N ARG A 58 15.11 7.14 -4.85
CA ARG A 58 14.25 6.69 -5.94
C ARG A 58 13.90 5.23 -5.78
N GLY A 59 12.82 4.79 -6.43
CA GLY A 59 12.44 3.38 -6.41
C GLY A 59 11.41 3.02 -7.46
N MET A 60 11.31 1.71 -7.72
CA MET A 60 10.31 1.10 -8.58
C MET A 60 9.52 0.08 -7.78
N MET A 61 8.19 0.15 -7.89
CA MET A 61 7.32 -0.83 -7.25
C MET A 61 6.59 -1.69 -8.28
N THR A 62 6.41 -2.94 -7.95
CA THR A 62 5.51 -3.84 -8.64
C THR A 62 4.51 -4.40 -7.65
N THR A 63 3.22 -4.24 -7.87
CA THR A 63 2.25 -5.00 -7.09
C THR A 63 1.83 -6.26 -7.86
N ILE A 64 2.00 -7.41 -7.20
CA ILE A 64 1.47 -8.71 -7.62
C ILE A 64 0.09 -8.79 -6.99
N HIS A 65 -0.94 -8.52 -7.81
CA HIS A 65 -2.28 -8.22 -7.30
C HIS A 65 -3.28 -9.29 -7.70
N SER A 66 -4.07 -9.75 -6.75
CA SER A 66 -5.24 -10.59 -7.02
C SER A 66 -6.15 -9.97 -8.07
N TYR A 67 -6.90 -10.79 -8.81
CA TYR A 67 -7.92 -10.28 -9.72
C TYR A 67 -9.06 -9.60 -8.93
N THR A 68 -9.74 -8.67 -9.56
CA THR A 68 -10.86 -7.92 -8.97
C THR A 68 -12.04 -7.89 -9.95
N ASN A 69 -13.18 -7.34 -9.54
CA ASN A 69 -14.37 -7.18 -10.40
C ASN A 69 -14.13 -6.39 -11.69
N ASP A 70 -13.02 -5.67 -11.80
CA ASP A 70 -12.60 -5.03 -13.05
C ASP A 70 -12.26 -6.06 -14.15
N GLN A 71 -11.87 -7.27 -13.75
CA GLN A 71 -11.59 -8.40 -14.63
C GLN A 71 -12.80 -9.34 -14.67
N LYS A 72 -13.10 -9.88 -15.86
CA LYS A 72 -14.25 -10.76 -16.06
C LYS A 72 -13.83 -12.24 -15.94
N ILE A 73 -14.81 -13.10 -15.71
CA ILE A 73 -14.59 -14.56 -15.63
C ILE A 73 -14.08 -15.08 -16.98
N LEU A 74 -14.68 -14.63 -18.08
CA LEU A 74 -14.28 -14.95 -19.46
C LEU A 74 -13.67 -13.71 -20.14
N ASP A 75 -12.98 -13.93 -21.27
CA ASP A 75 -12.54 -12.84 -22.14
C ASP A 75 -13.71 -11.91 -22.47
N ALA A 76 -13.54 -10.63 -22.22
CA ALA A 76 -14.58 -9.63 -22.44
C ALA A 76 -13.98 -8.26 -22.79
N ARG A 77 -14.78 -7.39 -23.40
CA ARG A 77 -14.29 -6.05 -23.77
C ARG A 77 -13.88 -5.25 -22.53
N HIS A 78 -12.70 -4.63 -22.64
CA HIS A 78 -12.18 -3.70 -21.63
C HIS A 78 -11.42 -2.56 -22.33
N LYS A 79 -11.33 -1.39 -21.68
CA LYS A 79 -10.58 -0.22 -22.22
C LYS A 79 -9.08 -0.53 -22.35
N ASP A 80 -8.53 -1.28 -21.40
CA ASP A 80 -7.18 -1.83 -21.46
C ASP A 80 -7.27 -3.22 -22.11
N PRO A 81 -6.66 -3.43 -23.31
CA PRO A 81 -6.70 -4.72 -23.98
C PRO A 81 -6.10 -5.88 -23.17
N ARG A 82 -5.14 -5.59 -22.28
CA ARG A 82 -4.56 -6.60 -21.39
C ARG A 82 -5.56 -7.09 -20.36
N ARG A 83 -6.43 -6.20 -19.85
CA ARG A 83 -7.50 -6.56 -18.89
C ARG A 83 -8.73 -7.19 -19.56
N ALA A 84 -8.75 -7.28 -20.88
CA ALA A 84 -9.82 -7.94 -21.65
C ALA A 84 -9.77 -9.47 -21.58
N ARG A 85 -8.92 -10.03 -20.74
CA ARG A 85 -8.70 -11.48 -20.57
C ARG A 85 -9.41 -12.02 -19.34
N ALA A 86 -9.74 -13.31 -19.40
CA ALA A 86 -10.26 -14.06 -18.26
C ALA A 86 -9.36 -13.91 -17.03
N ALA A 87 -9.96 -13.57 -15.89
CA ALA A 87 -9.23 -13.19 -14.69
C ALA A 87 -8.29 -14.29 -14.15
N ALA A 88 -8.73 -15.55 -14.21
CA ALA A 88 -8.04 -16.68 -13.59
C ALA A 88 -7.10 -17.44 -14.55
N MET A 89 -6.77 -16.89 -15.72
CA MET A 89 -6.06 -17.63 -16.77
C MET A 89 -4.65 -17.12 -17.07
N SER A 90 -4.33 -15.88 -16.71
CA SER A 90 -3.08 -15.26 -17.15
C SER A 90 -2.53 -14.27 -16.12
N ILE A 91 -1.21 -14.06 -16.13
CA ILE A 91 -0.59 -12.90 -15.50
C ILE A 91 -0.80 -11.70 -16.42
N ILE A 92 -1.44 -10.66 -15.93
CA ILE A 92 -1.86 -9.50 -16.73
C ILE A 92 -1.13 -8.25 -16.25
N PRO A 93 -0.13 -7.74 -16.99
CA PRO A 93 0.48 -6.45 -16.69
C PRO A 93 -0.53 -5.33 -16.92
N THR A 94 -0.58 -4.40 -15.99
CA THR A 94 -1.47 -3.22 -16.09
C THR A 94 -0.92 -2.04 -15.32
N THR A 95 -1.44 -0.86 -15.62
CA THR A 95 -1.06 0.35 -14.90
C THR A 95 -1.63 0.35 -13.47
N THR A 96 -0.91 0.98 -12.55
CA THR A 96 -1.41 1.33 -11.23
C THR A 96 -1.08 2.78 -10.92
N GLY A 97 -2.01 3.46 -10.26
CA GLY A 97 -1.78 4.80 -9.75
C GLY A 97 -1.12 4.82 -8.35
N ALA A 98 -0.87 3.65 -7.75
CA ALA A 98 -0.48 3.56 -6.34
C ALA A 98 0.87 4.25 -6.05
N ALA A 99 1.91 4.04 -6.86
CA ALA A 99 3.20 4.68 -6.66
C ALA A 99 3.11 6.22 -6.72
N LYS A 100 2.31 6.75 -7.64
CA LYS A 100 2.06 8.19 -7.75
C LYS A 100 1.14 8.70 -6.63
N ALA A 101 0.19 7.89 -6.18
CA ALA A 101 -0.72 8.23 -5.09
C ALA A 101 0.01 8.33 -3.74
N VAL A 102 1.08 7.55 -3.53
CA VAL A 102 1.92 7.67 -2.33
C VAL A 102 2.48 9.08 -2.18
N ALA A 103 2.79 9.77 -3.25
CA ALA A 103 3.25 11.17 -3.19
C ALA A 103 2.18 12.17 -2.68
N LYS A 104 0.90 11.80 -2.67
CA LYS A 104 -0.16 12.63 -2.06
C LYS A 104 -0.14 12.54 -0.53
N VAL A 105 0.26 11.39 0.00
CA VAL A 105 0.26 11.10 1.45
C VAL A 105 1.67 11.22 2.07
N LEU A 106 2.72 11.07 1.26
CA LEU A 106 4.14 11.28 1.59
C LEU A 106 4.76 12.23 0.57
N PRO A 107 4.57 13.56 0.72
CA PRO A 107 5.01 14.54 -0.28
C PRO A 107 6.51 14.51 -0.59
N GLN A 108 7.35 14.07 0.37
CA GLN A 108 8.79 13.90 0.20
C GLN A 108 9.17 12.82 -0.85
N LEU A 109 8.23 11.95 -1.22
CA LEU A 109 8.40 10.93 -2.25
C LEU A 109 7.90 11.36 -3.64
N LYS A 110 7.50 12.62 -3.80
CA LYS A 110 7.03 13.14 -5.09
C LYS A 110 8.10 13.00 -6.18
N GLY A 111 7.77 12.26 -7.24
CA GLY A 111 8.66 12.00 -8.36
C GLY A 111 9.77 10.96 -8.10
N LYS A 112 9.84 10.41 -6.89
CA LYS A 112 10.86 9.41 -6.52
C LYS A 112 10.41 7.97 -6.75
N LEU A 113 9.10 7.70 -6.80
CA LEU A 113 8.55 6.37 -7.00
C LEU A 113 7.70 6.30 -8.28
N ASP A 114 7.85 5.21 -9.03
CA ASP A 114 6.95 4.80 -10.12
C ASP A 114 6.75 3.27 -10.07
N GLY A 115 5.84 2.74 -10.90
CA GLY A 115 5.61 1.31 -10.91
C GLY A 115 4.37 0.90 -11.69
N PHE A 116 4.10 -0.41 -11.67
CA PHE A 116 2.97 -1.04 -12.36
C PHE A 116 2.41 -2.21 -11.54
N ALA A 117 1.35 -2.82 -12.06
CA ALA A 117 0.72 -3.99 -11.45
C ALA A 117 0.80 -5.21 -12.36
N LEU A 118 0.95 -6.38 -11.75
CA LEU A 118 0.71 -7.69 -12.36
C LEU A 118 -0.54 -8.28 -11.72
N ARG A 119 -1.63 -8.40 -12.47
CA ARG A 119 -2.79 -9.19 -12.01
C ARG A 119 -2.46 -10.67 -12.17
N VAL A 120 -2.73 -11.45 -11.13
CA VAL A 120 -2.43 -12.89 -11.09
C VAL A 120 -3.69 -13.70 -10.85
N PRO A 121 -3.72 -15.00 -11.23
CA PRO A 121 -4.84 -15.91 -11.01
C PRO A 121 -5.04 -16.30 -9.53
N THR A 122 -5.18 -15.32 -8.66
CA THR A 122 -5.38 -15.50 -7.22
C THR A 122 -6.59 -14.67 -6.81
N PRO A 123 -7.54 -15.23 -6.03
CA PRO A 123 -8.79 -14.55 -5.73
C PRO A 123 -8.64 -13.41 -4.74
N ASP A 124 -7.74 -13.54 -3.78
CA ASP A 124 -7.51 -12.57 -2.73
C ASP A 124 -6.07 -12.62 -2.23
N VAL A 125 -5.67 -11.63 -1.49
CA VAL A 125 -4.30 -11.33 -1.00
C VAL A 125 -3.34 -11.00 -2.13
N SER A 126 -2.67 -9.88 -1.97
CA SER A 126 -1.72 -9.30 -2.92
C SER A 126 -0.37 -9.03 -2.24
N ALA A 127 0.66 -8.80 -3.02
CA ALA A 127 1.97 -8.40 -2.53
C ALA A 127 2.46 -7.14 -3.24
N THR A 128 3.11 -6.24 -2.51
CA THR A 128 3.84 -5.10 -3.07
C THR A 128 5.33 -5.36 -2.94
N ASP A 129 6.02 -5.33 -4.07
CA ASP A 129 7.49 -5.43 -4.19
C ASP A 129 8.02 -4.03 -4.49
N LEU A 130 8.77 -3.45 -3.57
CA LEU A 130 9.45 -2.18 -3.73
C LEU A 130 10.97 -2.41 -3.81
N VAL A 131 11.56 -2.00 -4.92
CA VAL A 131 13.01 -1.86 -5.04
C VAL A 131 13.36 -0.38 -5.00
N CYS A 132 14.21 0.04 -4.07
CA CYS A 132 14.57 1.44 -3.92
C CYS A 132 16.04 1.64 -3.53
N GLU A 133 16.54 2.81 -3.87
CA GLU A 133 17.85 3.29 -3.43
C GLU A 133 17.66 4.19 -2.21
N LEU A 134 18.32 3.83 -1.10
CA LEU A 134 18.30 4.61 0.13
C LEU A 134 19.35 5.73 0.10
N GLU A 135 19.10 6.79 0.89
CA GLU A 135 20.07 7.88 1.10
C GLU A 135 21.17 7.47 2.09
N LYS A 136 20.79 6.72 3.13
CA LYS A 136 21.70 6.17 4.13
C LYS A 136 21.84 4.65 3.92
N PRO A 137 23.05 4.09 3.87
CA PRO A 137 23.23 2.65 3.85
C PRO A 137 22.61 1.98 5.08
N ALA A 138 22.10 0.77 4.89
CA ALA A 138 21.55 -0.03 5.97
C ALA A 138 21.68 -1.52 5.67
N THR A 139 21.73 -2.34 6.71
CA THR A 139 21.68 -3.79 6.62
C THR A 139 20.23 -4.29 6.57
N LYS A 140 20.04 -5.55 6.17
CA LYS A 140 18.74 -6.22 6.23
C LYS A 140 18.16 -6.19 7.65
N GLU A 141 19.00 -6.43 8.64
CA GLU A 141 18.64 -6.49 10.05
C GLU A 141 18.15 -5.13 10.57
N GLU A 142 18.87 -4.05 10.22
CA GLU A 142 18.47 -2.68 10.60
C GLU A 142 17.15 -2.27 9.97
N ILE A 143 16.92 -2.62 8.70
CA ILE A 143 15.67 -2.34 7.99
C ILE A 143 14.51 -3.11 8.62
N ASN A 144 14.67 -4.41 8.86
CA ASN A 144 13.64 -5.25 9.48
C ASN A 144 13.33 -4.81 10.91
N GLU A 145 14.35 -4.38 11.67
CA GLU A 145 14.16 -3.87 13.02
C GLU A 145 13.40 -2.52 13.03
N ALA A 146 13.68 -1.64 12.07
CA ALA A 146 12.92 -0.41 11.89
C ALA A 146 11.42 -0.71 11.64
N PHE A 147 11.10 -1.72 10.82
CA PHE A 147 9.72 -2.16 10.60
C PHE A 147 9.08 -2.73 11.86
N ARG A 148 9.79 -3.58 12.64
CA ARG A 148 9.27 -4.14 13.89
C ARG A 148 8.98 -3.04 14.91
N LYS A 149 9.88 -2.08 15.04
CA LYS A 149 9.72 -0.92 15.93
C LYS A 149 8.48 -0.10 15.55
N ALA A 150 8.32 0.22 14.28
CA ALA A 150 7.15 0.95 13.79
C ALA A 150 5.85 0.16 13.97
N ALA A 151 5.86 -1.14 13.70
CA ALA A 151 4.70 -2.04 13.88
C ALA A 151 4.29 -2.21 15.35
N ALA A 152 5.24 -2.15 16.28
CA ALA A 152 4.96 -2.16 17.72
C ALA A 152 4.54 -0.78 18.26
N GLY A 153 4.89 0.29 17.55
CA GLY A 153 4.70 1.69 17.94
C GLY A 153 3.63 2.42 17.14
N GLU A 154 4.06 3.41 16.37
CA GLU A 154 3.19 4.36 15.66
C GLU A 154 2.29 3.74 14.57
N LEU A 155 2.70 2.61 14.00
CA LEU A 155 1.97 1.88 12.98
C LEU A 155 1.30 0.60 13.51
N LYS A 156 1.11 0.50 14.83
CA LYS A 156 0.44 -0.65 15.46
C LYS A 156 -0.94 -0.86 14.87
N GLY A 157 -1.22 -2.10 14.44
CA GLY A 157 -2.47 -2.50 13.79
C GLY A 157 -2.57 -2.13 12.30
N ILE A 158 -1.61 -1.39 11.76
CA ILE A 158 -1.54 -0.97 10.35
C ILE A 158 -0.40 -1.70 9.64
N LEU A 159 0.80 -1.66 10.22
CA LEU A 159 1.98 -2.39 9.75
C LEU A 159 2.18 -3.64 10.59
N GLY A 160 2.61 -4.72 9.94
CA GLY A 160 3.10 -5.94 10.56
C GLY A 160 4.41 -6.38 9.93
N VAL A 161 5.08 -7.34 10.59
CA VAL A 161 6.25 -8.02 10.07
C VAL A 161 6.03 -9.52 10.25
N SER A 162 6.28 -10.31 9.20
CA SER A 162 6.29 -11.77 9.25
C SER A 162 7.72 -12.26 9.27
N ASP A 163 8.03 -13.07 10.26
CA ASP A 163 9.32 -13.76 10.43
C ASP A 163 9.21 -15.26 10.11
N VAL A 164 8.10 -15.68 9.49
CA VAL A 164 7.84 -17.07 9.13
C VAL A 164 7.54 -17.19 7.64
N PRO A 165 7.91 -18.30 6.99
CA PRO A 165 7.75 -18.49 5.54
C PRO A 165 6.29 -18.78 5.17
N LEU A 166 5.50 -17.73 5.02
CA LEU A 166 4.09 -17.77 4.67
C LEU A 166 3.87 -17.47 3.18
N VAL A 167 2.68 -17.79 2.70
CA VAL A 167 2.21 -17.51 1.34
C VAL A 167 0.91 -16.71 1.37
N SER A 168 0.43 -16.25 0.22
CA SER A 168 -0.70 -15.32 0.14
C SER A 168 -1.94 -15.75 0.93
N CYS A 169 -2.35 -17.02 0.86
CA CYS A 169 -3.55 -17.47 1.55
C CYS A 169 -3.47 -17.43 3.09
N ASP A 170 -2.26 -17.41 3.66
CA ASP A 170 -2.07 -17.31 5.11
C ASP A 170 -2.37 -15.90 5.66
N PHE A 171 -2.45 -14.91 4.77
CA PHE A 171 -2.77 -13.52 5.11
C PHE A 171 -4.23 -13.15 4.83
N SER A 172 -5.07 -14.11 4.43
CA SER A 172 -6.49 -13.86 4.22
C SER A 172 -7.15 -13.42 5.52
N SER A 173 -7.96 -12.35 5.44
CA SER A 173 -8.62 -11.69 6.56
C SER A 173 -7.65 -11.06 7.59
N ASP A 174 -6.39 -10.83 7.23
CA ASP A 174 -5.51 -10.04 8.08
C ASP A 174 -5.93 -8.56 8.02
N PRO A 175 -6.27 -7.93 9.16
CA PRO A 175 -6.78 -6.57 9.19
C PRO A 175 -5.70 -5.50 8.94
N ARG A 176 -4.42 -5.87 8.96
CA ARG A 176 -3.33 -4.92 8.73
C ARG A 176 -3.23 -4.54 7.26
N SER A 177 -2.86 -3.30 7.01
CA SER A 177 -2.72 -2.78 5.65
C SER A 177 -1.46 -3.27 4.95
N SER A 178 -0.43 -3.66 5.70
CA SER A 178 0.91 -3.95 5.18
C SER A 178 1.62 -4.91 6.12
N ILE A 179 2.02 -6.08 5.63
CA ILE A 179 2.77 -7.07 6.41
C ILE A 179 4.09 -7.35 5.69
N VAL A 180 5.17 -6.72 6.16
CA VAL A 180 6.50 -6.90 5.57
C VAL A 180 6.96 -8.33 5.80
N ASP A 181 7.42 -8.98 4.75
CA ASP A 181 8.08 -10.28 4.80
C ASP A 181 9.57 -10.07 5.09
N ALA A 182 9.97 -10.33 6.32
CA ALA A 182 11.34 -10.08 6.77
C ALA A 182 12.38 -10.94 6.04
N ASP A 183 12.00 -12.16 5.65
CA ASP A 183 12.91 -13.06 4.93
C ASP A 183 13.18 -12.57 3.50
N LEU A 184 12.22 -11.92 2.88
CA LEU A 184 12.33 -11.38 1.52
C LEU A 184 12.99 -10.00 1.46
N THR A 185 13.32 -9.37 2.59
CA THR A 185 14.12 -8.13 2.60
C THR A 185 15.53 -8.43 2.09
N MET A 186 15.96 -7.69 1.07
CA MET A 186 17.28 -7.84 0.46
C MET A 186 18.01 -6.50 0.39
N VAL A 187 19.32 -6.52 0.56
CA VAL A 187 20.19 -5.34 0.46
C VAL A 187 21.38 -5.67 -0.44
N MET A 188 21.64 -4.79 -1.41
CA MET A 188 22.82 -4.83 -2.28
C MET A 188 23.57 -3.52 -2.13
N ASP A 189 24.91 -3.61 -2.04
CA ASP A 189 25.83 -2.47 -1.92
C ASP A 189 25.45 -1.46 -0.81
N GLY A 190 24.77 -1.97 0.23
CA GLY A 190 24.35 -1.21 1.41
C GLY A 190 23.17 -0.27 1.21
N ASN A 191 22.80 0.10 -0.01
CA ASN A 191 21.74 1.11 -0.25
C ASN A 191 20.70 0.72 -1.31
N MET A 192 20.94 -0.29 -2.13
CA MET A 192 19.89 -0.83 -3.02
C MET A 192 19.10 -1.88 -2.24
N VAL A 193 17.85 -1.57 -1.96
CA VAL A 193 17.00 -2.36 -1.06
C VAL A 193 15.79 -2.88 -1.80
N LYS A 194 15.41 -4.14 -1.51
CA LYS A 194 14.15 -4.73 -1.91
C LYS A 194 13.34 -5.08 -0.66
N VAL A 195 12.09 -4.65 -0.63
CA VAL A 195 11.12 -4.99 0.43
C VAL A 195 9.86 -5.52 -0.20
N VAL A 196 9.38 -6.66 0.29
CA VAL A 196 8.11 -7.27 -0.09
C VAL A 196 7.14 -7.16 1.08
N SER A 197 5.93 -6.72 0.81
CA SER A 197 4.88 -6.62 1.82
C SER A 197 3.57 -7.23 1.30
N TRP A 198 2.97 -8.09 2.11
CA TRP A 198 1.68 -8.73 1.89
C TRP A 198 0.54 -7.85 2.37
N TYR A 199 -0.62 -7.98 1.75
CA TYR A 199 -1.85 -7.33 2.20
C TYR A 199 -3.08 -8.04 1.66
N ASP A 200 -4.09 -8.22 2.52
CA ASP A 200 -5.42 -8.56 2.05
C ASP A 200 -6.04 -7.32 1.41
N ASN A 201 -6.14 -7.34 0.08
CA ASN A 201 -6.57 -6.18 -0.68
C ASN A 201 -8.06 -5.84 -0.53
N GLU A 202 -8.84 -6.74 0.06
CA GLU A 202 -10.25 -6.54 0.36
C GLU A 202 -10.48 -6.27 1.84
N TRP A 203 -10.08 -7.18 2.72
CA TRP A 203 -10.31 -7.08 4.16
C TRP A 203 -9.52 -5.94 4.81
N GLY A 204 -8.21 -5.94 4.67
CA GLY A 204 -7.34 -4.90 5.27
C GLY A 204 -7.68 -3.50 4.78
N TYR A 205 -8.06 -3.37 3.49
CA TYR A 205 -8.52 -2.10 2.96
C TYR A 205 -9.86 -1.64 3.55
N SER A 206 -10.80 -2.57 3.74
CA SER A 206 -12.12 -2.27 4.33
C SER A 206 -11.99 -1.86 5.80
N GLU A 207 -11.10 -2.50 6.55
CA GLU A 207 -10.76 -2.10 7.93
C GLU A 207 -10.27 -0.65 7.99
N ARG A 208 -9.40 -0.24 7.09
CA ARG A 208 -8.91 1.16 7.05
C ARG A 208 -10.00 2.16 6.72
N LEU A 209 -11.00 1.78 5.95
CA LEU A 209 -12.14 2.66 5.70
C LEU A 209 -12.98 2.88 6.97
N ILE A 210 -13.15 1.83 7.79
CA ILE A 210 -13.84 1.91 9.08
C ILE A 210 -13.03 2.75 10.07
N ASP A 211 -11.72 2.53 10.16
CA ASP A 211 -10.84 3.33 11.01
C ASP A 211 -10.88 4.81 10.63
N MET A 212 -10.88 5.11 9.33
CA MET A 212 -11.02 6.48 8.82
C MET A 212 -12.36 7.10 9.24
N ALA A 213 -13.46 6.36 9.11
CA ALA A 213 -14.77 6.82 9.53
C ALA A 213 -14.82 7.10 11.05
N ALA A 214 -14.26 6.20 11.86
CA ALA A 214 -14.17 6.38 13.31
C ALA A 214 -13.31 7.60 13.69
N PHE A 215 -12.18 7.79 13.01
CA PHE A 215 -11.30 8.93 13.21
C PHE A 215 -11.99 10.27 12.89
N GLU A 216 -12.74 10.33 11.77
CA GLU A 216 -13.49 11.53 11.39
C GLU A 216 -14.62 11.84 12.38
N ILE A 217 -15.37 10.82 12.82
CA ILE A 217 -16.46 10.98 13.80
C ILE A 217 -15.87 11.51 15.11
N GLY A 218 -14.75 10.95 15.59
CA GLY A 218 -14.09 11.39 16.82
C GLY A 218 -13.62 12.85 16.76
N ARG A 219 -13.24 13.37 15.59
CA ARG A 219 -12.81 14.76 15.42
C ARG A 219 -13.93 15.74 15.06
N ALA A 220 -15.10 15.25 14.67
CA ALA A 220 -16.25 16.11 14.36
C ALA A 220 -17.01 16.60 15.60
N HIS A 221 -16.67 16.07 16.77
CA HIS A 221 -17.32 16.37 18.06
C HIS A 221 -16.38 17.07 19.08
N VAL A 222 -15.22 17.55 18.63
CA VAL A 222 -14.29 18.34 19.45
C VAL A 222 -14.35 19.81 19.11
#